data_1dfd55d9f616289074d59b32f623bb80
#
_entry.id   1dfd55d9f616289074d59b32f623bb80
#
_cell.length_a   1.000
_cell.length_b   1.000
_cell.length_c   1.000
_cell.angle_alpha   90.00
_cell.angle_beta   90.00
_cell.angle_gamma   90.00
#
_symmetry.space_group_name_H-M   'P 1'
#
loop_
_entity.id
_entity.type
_entity.pdbx_description
1 polymer ?
#
loop_
_entity_poly.entity_id
_entity_poly.type
_entity_poly.pdbx_seq_one_letter_code
_entity_poly.pdbx_strand_id
1 'polypeptide(L)'
;MLSFYEAAAKNLRRSRFLFLILFLLFFALGSAIGNAYGNAGYGVALALILYAILAATAWFSGSSIVLSIHGAREADPAEHRRLLNVVDEMRIASGLPMPRVYLMESGGMNAFAAGRRPREAAVAVTTGLLDGLNREELQGVIAHEMAHIKSRDTLYYICAAVLVGSIALLADMFLRGTFFGGRRRAGGGSGRGSAAFVLLGLLFALLAPLAAKILQMSISRQREYHADAEAAGFTRNPLGLASALEKIALVGSGIPGRNRGTQHLFIVNPVRRFTEASTALFSTHPPTALRIQRLRAMAGKGGFG
;
A
#
# COMPACT_ATOMS: atom_id res chain seq x y z
N MET A 1 10.94 22.50 -4.76
CA MET A 1 10.67 21.07 -4.97
C MET A 1 11.67 20.27 -4.18
N LEU A 2 11.25 19.22 -3.44
CA LEU A 2 12.20 18.32 -2.76
C LEU A 2 12.93 17.50 -3.82
N SER A 3 14.25 17.35 -3.68
CA SER A 3 15.01 16.45 -4.55
C SER A 3 14.59 14.98 -4.28
N PHE A 4 14.80 14.08 -5.26
CA PHE A 4 14.55 12.63 -5.07
C PHE A 4 15.24 12.06 -3.85
N TYR A 5 16.48 12.47 -3.62
CA TYR A 5 17.29 12.02 -2.48
C TYR A 5 16.64 12.43 -1.15
N GLU A 6 16.10 13.65 -1.09
CA GLU A 6 15.38 14.13 0.10
C GLU A 6 14.06 13.40 0.30
N ALA A 7 13.30 13.14 -0.77
CA ALA A 7 12.07 12.35 -0.71
C ALA A 7 12.32 10.92 -0.24
N ALA A 8 13.32 10.25 -0.83
CA ALA A 8 13.71 8.89 -0.45
C ALA A 8 14.23 8.81 1.00
N ALA A 9 15.05 9.77 1.43
CA ALA A 9 15.53 9.83 2.81
C ALA A 9 14.40 10.10 3.81
N LYS A 10 13.44 10.96 3.46
CA LYS A 10 12.25 11.23 4.27
C LYS A 10 11.37 9.99 4.41
N ASN A 11 11.14 9.26 3.33
CA ASN A 11 10.34 8.04 3.36
C ASN A 11 11.02 6.92 4.15
N LEU A 12 12.33 6.77 4.04
CA LEU A 12 13.09 5.83 4.85
C LEU A 12 13.00 6.17 6.35
N ARG A 13 13.12 7.47 6.72
CA ARG A 13 12.94 7.91 8.12
C ARG A 13 11.51 7.63 8.62
N ARG A 14 10.49 7.87 7.80
CA ARG A 14 9.09 7.57 8.15
C ARG A 14 8.86 6.07 8.34
N SER A 15 9.42 5.23 7.47
CA SER A 15 9.34 3.78 7.64
C SER A 15 9.99 3.33 8.95
N ARG A 16 11.19 3.84 9.27
CA ARG A 16 11.86 3.54 10.55
C ARG A 16 11.05 4.03 11.75
N PHE A 17 10.45 5.21 11.66
CA PHE A 17 9.59 5.76 12.71
C PHE A 17 8.32 4.92 12.92
N LEU A 18 7.74 4.39 11.85
CA LEU A 18 6.61 3.46 11.94
C LEU A 18 7.00 2.20 12.72
N PHE A 19 8.14 1.58 12.39
CA PHE A 19 8.64 0.42 13.13
C PHE A 19 8.89 0.74 14.61
N LEU A 20 9.47 1.92 14.91
CA LEU A 20 9.69 2.35 16.29
C LEU A 20 8.39 2.54 17.08
N ILE A 21 7.39 3.23 16.49
CA ILE A 21 6.08 3.40 17.13
C ILE A 21 5.46 2.03 17.43
N LEU A 22 5.48 1.12 16.48
CA LEU A 22 4.92 -0.21 16.67
C LEU A 22 5.69 -1.00 17.72
N PHE A 23 7.02 -0.90 17.75
CA PHE A 23 7.83 -1.50 18.79
C PHE A 23 7.41 -1.01 20.19
N LEU A 24 7.33 0.32 20.38
CA LEU A 24 6.92 0.91 21.67
C LEU A 24 5.50 0.50 22.07
N LEU A 25 4.63 0.38 21.08
CA LEU A 25 3.26 -0.05 21.28
C LEU A 25 3.22 -1.51 21.75
N PHE A 26 3.87 -2.44 21.05
CA PHE A 26 3.96 -3.85 21.46
C PHE A 26 4.61 -4.00 22.83
N PHE A 27 5.66 -3.21 23.12
CA PHE A 27 6.30 -3.20 24.44
C PHE A 27 5.32 -2.76 25.55
N ALA A 28 4.64 -1.63 25.37
CA ALA A 28 3.67 -1.12 26.35
C ALA A 28 2.52 -2.10 26.59
N LEU A 29 2.05 -2.73 25.53
CA LEU A 29 0.98 -3.71 25.57
C LEU A 29 1.41 -5.01 26.24
N GLY A 30 2.58 -5.52 25.87
CA GLY A 30 3.15 -6.70 26.50
C GLY A 30 3.35 -6.49 27.98
N SER A 31 3.83 -5.30 28.39
CA SER A 31 3.98 -4.94 29.80
C SER A 31 2.63 -4.90 30.52
N ALA A 32 1.62 -4.22 29.97
CA ALA A 32 0.30 -4.10 30.58
C ALA A 32 -0.38 -5.47 30.75
N ILE A 33 -0.35 -6.30 29.70
CA ILE A 33 -0.91 -7.64 29.73
C ILE A 33 -0.13 -8.54 30.70
N GLY A 34 1.20 -8.53 30.63
CA GLY A 34 2.05 -9.34 31.52
C GLY A 34 1.81 -8.99 32.99
N ASN A 35 1.68 -7.70 33.34
CA ASN A 35 1.32 -7.28 34.68
C ASN A 35 -0.05 -7.80 35.13
N ALA A 36 -1.05 -7.76 34.26
CA ALA A 36 -2.39 -8.29 34.56
C ALA A 36 -2.39 -9.80 34.86
N TYR A 37 -1.39 -10.54 34.35
CA TYR A 37 -1.18 -11.97 34.60
C TYR A 37 -0.06 -12.28 35.62
N GLY A 38 0.43 -11.27 36.30
CA GLY A 38 1.41 -11.42 37.37
C GLY A 38 2.88 -11.50 36.94
N ASN A 39 3.18 -11.36 35.65
CA ASN A 39 4.56 -11.31 35.16
C ASN A 39 4.73 -10.43 33.88
N ALA A 40 5.13 -9.17 34.09
CA ALA A 40 5.38 -8.24 33.01
C ALA A 40 6.45 -8.74 32.02
N GLY A 41 7.48 -9.43 32.49
CA GLY A 41 8.58 -9.92 31.65
C GLY A 41 8.13 -10.92 30.60
N TYR A 42 7.28 -11.87 30.96
CA TYR A 42 6.72 -12.82 29.98
C TYR A 42 5.83 -12.12 28.95
N GLY A 43 5.00 -11.16 29.36
CA GLY A 43 4.15 -10.41 28.45
C GLY A 43 4.96 -9.58 27.44
N VAL A 44 6.00 -8.91 27.92
CA VAL A 44 6.92 -8.14 27.05
C VAL A 44 7.66 -9.08 26.09
N ALA A 45 8.21 -10.20 26.56
CA ALA A 45 8.94 -11.13 25.71
C ALA A 45 8.05 -11.66 24.57
N LEU A 46 6.83 -12.10 24.88
CA LEU A 46 5.88 -12.59 23.88
C LEU A 46 5.51 -11.51 22.87
N ALA A 47 5.21 -10.29 23.33
CA ALA A 47 4.86 -9.17 22.47
C ALA A 47 6.02 -8.77 21.54
N LEU A 48 7.25 -8.76 22.03
CA LEU A 48 8.42 -8.43 21.22
C LEU A 48 8.77 -9.53 20.21
N ILE A 49 8.56 -10.80 20.54
CA ILE A 49 8.68 -11.91 19.58
C ILE A 49 7.66 -11.74 18.46
N LEU A 50 6.39 -11.48 18.79
CA LEU A 50 5.36 -11.24 17.81
C LEU A 50 5.68 -10.02 16.94
N TYR A 51 6.09 -8.91 17.55
CA TYR A 51 6.54 -7.75 16.82
C TYR A 51 7.70 -8.08 15.86
N ALA A 52 8.71 -8.80 16.29
CA ALA A 52 9.85 -9.17 15.47
C ALA A 52 9.43 -10.02 14.25
N ILE A 53 8.52 -10.97 14.44
CA ILE A 53 7.96 -11.78 13.35
C ILE A 53 7.21 -10.87 12.35
N LEU A 54 6.33 -10.00 12.82
CA LEU A 54 5.56 -9.09 11.95
C LEU A 54 6.47 -8.11 11.23
N ALA A 55 7.45 -7.53 11.92
CA ALA A 55 8.41 -6.61 11.33
C ALA A 55 9.29 -7.28 10.28
N ALA A 56 9.80 -8.48 10.56
CA ALA A 56 10.56 -9.27 9.60
C ALA A 56 9.71 -9.65 8.37
N THR A 57 8.48 -10.09 8.58
CA THR A 57 7.54 -10.41 7.50
C THR A 57 7.27 -9.19 6.62
N ALA A 58 6.99 -8.03 7.22
CA ALA A 58 6.78 -6.78 6.47
C ALA A 58 8.02 -6.38 5.67
N TRP A 59 9.20 -6.52 6.27
CA TRP A 59 10.46 -6.12 5.66
C TRP A 59 10.92 -7.04 4.53
N PHE A 60 10.86 -8.36 4.73
CA PHE A 60 11.42 -9.33 3.80
C PHE A 60 10.39 -9.86 2.79
N SER A 61 9.13 -10.01 3.19
CA SER A 61 8.08 -10.67 2.39
C SER A 61 6.95 -9.73 1.98
N GLY A 62 6.96 -8.46 2.41
CA GLY A 62 5.83 -7.54 2.23
C GLY A 62 5.41 -7.37 0.78
N SER A 63 6.36 -7.25 -0.16
CA SER A 63 6.06 -7.15 -1.60
C SER A 63 5.41 -8.42 -2.14
N SER A 64 5.95 -9.59 -1.80
CA SER A 64 5.41 -10.89 -2.23
C SER A 64 4.01 -11.14 -1.66
N ILE A 65 3.78 -10.74 -0.41
CA ILE A 65 2.46 -10.84 0.23
C ILE A 65 1.43 -9.98 -0.53
N VAL A 66 1.77 -8.73 -0.83
CA VAL A 66 0.86 -7.84 -1.56
C VAL A 66 0.57 -8.39 -2.96
N LEU A 67 1.58 -8.82 -3.70
CA LEU A 67 1.41 -9.43 -5.02
C LEU A 67 0.51 -10.68 -4.96
N SER A 68 0.74 -11.57 -3.98
CA SER A 68 -0.05 -12.79 -3.80
C SER A 68 -1.50 -12.52 -3.42
N ILE A 69 -1.77 -11.55 -2.53
CA ILE A 69 -3.14 -11.16 -2.13
C ILE A 69 -3.97 -10.72 -3.35
N HIS A 70 -3.32 -10.10 -4.34
CA HIS A 70 -3.96 -9.64 -5.57
C HIS A 70 -3.87 -10.64 -6.73
N GLY A 71 -3.36 -11.85 -6.49
CA GLY A 71 -3.24 -12.89 -7.51
C GLY A 71 -2.32 -12.50 -8.67
N ALA A 72 -1.33 -11.64 -8.41
CA ALA A 72 -0.41 -11.18 -9.42
C ALA A 72 0.51 -12.31 -9.90
N ARG A 73 0.59 -12.49 -11.23
CA ARG A 73 1.47 -13.47 -11.91
C ARG A 73 2.52 -12.74 -12.69
N GLU A 74 3.70 -13.29 -12.77
CA GLU A 74 4.79 -12.70 -13.55
C GLU A 74 4.41 -12.63 -15.04
N ALA A 75 4.72 -11.51 -15.68
CA ALA A 75 4.36 -11.27 -17.08
C ALA A 75 5.21 -12.15 -17.99
N ASP A 76 4.55 -12.91 -18.87
CA ASP A 76 5.22 -13.73 -19.89
C ASP A 76 5.83 -12.84 -20.98
N PRO A 77 7.14 -12.95 -21.27
CA PRO A 77 7.79 -12.14 -22.31
C PRO A 77 7.25 -12.37 -23.73
N ALA A 78 6.69 -13.53 -24.03
CA ALA A 78 6.12 -13.82 -25.34
C ALA A 78 4.75 -13.13 -25.53
N GLU A 79 3.92 -13.14 -24.48
CA GLU A 79 2.55 -12.64 -24.55
C GLU A 79 2.46 -11.13 -24.25
N HIS A 80 3.31 -10.63 -23.34
CA HIS A 80 3.18 -9.28 -22.78
C HIS A 80 4.30 -8.31 -23.24
N ARG A 81 4.80 -8.49 -24.47
CA ARG A 81 5.89 -7.68 -25.06
C ARG A 81 5.63 -6.19 -24.98
N ARG A 82 4.38 -5.76 -25.24
CA ARG A 82 4.01 -4.34 -25.18
C ARG A 82 4.24 -3.76 -23.77
N LEU A 83 3.82 -4.46 -22.72
CA LEU A 83 4.00 -4.03 -21.34
C LEU A 83 5.48 -3.98 -20.98
N LEU A 84 6.22 -5.04 -21.26
CA LEU A 84 7.64 -5.15 -20.95
C LEU A 84 8.47 -4.08 -21.66
N ASN A 85 8.18 -3.78 -22.92
CA ASN A 85 8.83 -2.70 -23.67
C ASN A 85 8.57 -1.33 -23.03
N VAL A 86 7.32 -1.05 -22.64
CA VAL A 86 6.98 0.22 -21.97
C VAL A 86 7.67 0.33 -20.62
N VAL A 87 7.73 -0.75 -19.83
CA VAL A 87 8.47 -0.76 -18.55
C VAL A 87 9.96 -0.53 -18.78
N ASP A 88 10.56 -1.14 -19.80
CA ASP A 88 11.97 -0.94 -20.12
C ASP A 88 12.27 0.50 -20.57
N GLU A 89 11.42 1.10 -21.38
CA GLU A 89 11.53 2.52 -21.75
C GLU A 89 11.48 3.43 -20.51
N MET A 90 10.56 3.19 -19.61
CA MET A 90 10.45 3.98 -18.39
C MET A 90 11.59 3.69 -17.39
N ARG A 91 12.14 2.48 -17.40
CA ARG A 91 13.37 2.14 -16.69
C ARG A 91 14.53 3.03 -17.16
N ILE A 92 14.71 3.13 -18.47
CA ILE A 92 15.76 3.97 -19.07
C ILE A 92 15.52 5.45 -18.71
N ALA A 93 14.30 5.95 -18.90
CA ALA A 93 13.96 7.35 -18.65
C ALA A 93 14.09 7.75 -17.18
N SER A 94 13.77 6.85 -16.24
CA SER A 94 13.87 7.11 -14.80
C SER A 94 15.27 6.88 -14.22
N GLY A 95 16.14 6.14 -14.94
CA GLY A 95 17.46 5.71 -14.46
C GLY A 95 17.40 4.64 -13.36
N LEU A 96 16.32 3.85 -13.32
CA LEU A 96 16.12 2.79 -12.33
C LEU A 96 16.54 1.41 -12.90
N PRO A 97 16.85 0.42 -12.05
CA PRO A 97 16.95 -0.96 -12.50
C PRO A 97 15.61 -1.50 -12.98
N MET A 98 15.64 -2.54 -13.84
CA MET A 98 14.42 -3.19 -14.34
C MET A 98 13.62 -3.77 -13.17
N PRO A 99 12.37 -3.35 -12.96
CA PRO A 99 11.50 -3.97 -11.98
C PRO A 99 10.98 -5.31 -12.50
N ARG A 100 10.58 -6.22 -11.62
CA ARG A 100 9.80 -7.39 -12.01
C ARG A 100 8.40 -6.93 -12.42
N VAL A 101 7.87 -7.51 -13.49
CA VAL A 101 6.59 -7.10 -14.07
C VAL A 101 5.56 -8.19 -13.83
N TYR A 102 4.40 -7.80 -13.32
CA TYR A 102 3.32 -8.71 -12.96
C TYR A 102 2.01 -8.29 -13.60
N LEU A 103 1.15 -9.26 -13.87
CA LEU A 103 -0.23 -9.08 -14.29
C LEU A 103 -1.19 -9.57 -13.22
N MET A 104 -2.31 -8.86 -13.12
CA MET A 104 -3.45 -9.24 -12.28
C MET A 104 -4.67 -9.43 -13.18
N GLU A 105 -5.30 -10.60 -13.10
CA GLU A 105 -6.51 -10.90 -13.83
C GLU A 105 -7.68 -10.08 -13.30
N SER A 106 -8.03 -9.00 -14.00
CA SER A 106 -9.13 -8.11 -13.65
C SER A 106 -9.54 -7.25 -14.83
N GLY A 107 -10.84 -7.15 -15.11
CA GLY A 107 -11.39 -6.23 -16.10
C GLY A 107 -11.34 -4.75 -15.67
N GLY A 108 -11.11 -4.46 -14.38
CA GLY A 108 -10.91 -3.10 -13.91
C GLY A 108 -9.52 -2.59 -14.27
N MET A 109 -9.39 -1.26 -14.42
CA MET A 109 -8.13 -0.63 -14.77
C MET A 109 -7.38 -0.18 -13.53
N ASN A 110 -6.22 -0.81 -13.22
CA ASN A 110 -5.39 -0.35 -12.13
C ASN A 110 -3.93 -0.84 -12.26
N ALA A 111 -3.03 -0.19 -11.50
CA ALA A 111 -1.63 -0.56 -11.38
C ALA A 111 -1.13 -0.22 -9.98
N PHE A 112 -0.03 -0.87 -9.56
CA PHE A 112 0.72 -0.49 -8.38
C PHE A 112 2.17 -0.93 -8.47
N ALA A 113 3.03 -0.21 -7.73
CA ALA A 113 4.41 -0.60 -7.51
C ALA A 113 4.61 -1.17 -6.10
N ALA A 114 5.48 -2.17 -5.99
CA ALA A 114 5.88 -2.80 -4.74
C ALA A 114 7.41 -2.94 -4.69
N GLY A 115 8.00 -2.91 -3.50
CA GLY A 115 9.44 -3.11 -3.33
C GLY A 115 10.02 -2.28 -2.21
N ARG A 116 10.99 -2.83 -1.49
CA ARG A 116 11.70 -2.06 -0.44
C ARG A 116 12.88 -1.26 -0.99
N ARG A 117 13.44 -1.71 -2.12
CA ARG A 117 14.56 -1.06 -2.82
C ARG A 117 14.30 -1.08 -4.33
N PRO A 118 14.83 -0.13 -5.10
CA PRO A 118 14.67 -0.12 -6.54
C PRO A 118 15.08 -1.42 -7.23
N ARG A 119 16.14 -2.10 -6.75
CA ARG A 119 16.62 -3.38 -7.29
C ARG A 119 15.68 -4.57 -7.00
N GLU A 120 14.78 -4.43 -6.05
CA GLU A 120 13.82 -5.45 -5.60
C GLU A 120 12.38 -5.03 -5.94
N ALA A 121 12.24 -4.01 -6.79
CA ALA A 121 10.94 -3.47 -7.14
C ALA A 121 10.17 -4.38 -8.09
N ALA A 122 8.87 -4.31 -7.99
CA ALA A 122 7.91 -4.93 -8.88
C ALA A 122 6.85 -3.91 -9.27
N VAL A 123 6.37 -4.01 -10.50
CA VAL A 123 5.22 -3.26 -11.01
C VAL A 123 4.16 -4.27 -11.41
N ALA A 124 2.94 -4.10 -10.94
CA ALA A 124 1.81 -4.95 -11.27
C ALA A 124 0.72 -4.11 -11.95
N VAL A 125 0.19 -4.62 -13.06
CA VAL A 125 -0.90 -4.00 -13.82
C VAL A 125 -2.05 -4.98 -14.00
N THR A 126 -3.28 -4.49 -14.10
CA THR A 126 -4.43 -5.34 -14.44
C THR A 126 -4.50 -5.60 -15.94
N THR A 127 -5.08 -6.75 -16.32
CA THR A 127 -5.37 -7.06 -17.73
C THR A 127 -6.24 -5.99 -18.35
N GLY A 128 -7.28 -5.53 -17.65
CA GLY A 128 -8.16 -4.46 -18.11
C GLY A 128 -7.43 -3.13 -18.35
N LEU A 129 -6.39 -2.80 -17.56
CA LEU A 129 -5.56 -1.62 -17.81
C LEU A 129 -4.71 -1.80 -19.07
N LEU A 130 -4.12 -2.96 -19.25
CA LEU A 130 -3.29 -3.27 -20.41
C LEU A 130 -4.12 -3.23 -21.72
N ASP A 131 -5.35 -3.72 -21.69
CA ASP A 131 -6.25 -3.73 -22.84
C ASP A 131 -6.85 -2.35 -23.17
N GLY A 132 -7.17 -1.58 -22.13
CA GLY A 132 -7.90 -0.31 -22.28
C GLY A 132 -7.02 0.91 -22.55
N LEU A 133 -5.73 0.86 -22.25
CA LEU A 133 -4.82 1.97 -22.46
C LEU A 133 -4.04 1.83 -23.78
N ASN A 134 -3.84 2.93 -24.48
CA ASN A 134 -2.87 2.99 -25.58
C ASN A 134 -1.43 3.03 -25.01
N ARG A 135 -0.42 3.08 -25.91
CA ARG A 135 0.98 3.04 -25.53
C ARG A 135 1.39 4.23 -24.65
N GLU A 136 1.00 5.45 -25.04
CA GLU A 136 1.37 6.69 -24.34
C GLU A 136 0.71 6.77 -22.96
N GLU A 137 -0.54 6.33 -22.86
CA GLU A 137 -1.27 6.24 -21.60
C GLU A 137 -0.63 5.23 -20.66
N LEU A 138 -0.23 4.05 -21.18
CA LEU A 138 0.46 3.03 -20.43
C LEU A 138 1.84 3.53 -19.97
N GLN A 139 2.60 4.23 -20.83
CA GLN A 139 3.85 4.91 -20.44
C GLN A 139 3.63 5.86 -19.28
N GLY A 140 2.58 6.67 -19.31
CA GLY A 140 2.24 7.60 -18.23
C GLY A 140 1.99 6.87 -16.89
N VAL A 141 1.23 5.79 -16.90
CA VAL A 141 0.94 4.98 -15.71
C VAL A 141 2.22 4.32 -15.19
N ILE A 142 3.00 3.65 -16.05
CA ILE A 142 4.24 3.00 -15.64
C ILE A 142 5.26 4.01 -15.14
N ALA A 143 5.37 5.19 -15.76
CA ALA A 143 6.22 6.28 -15.30
C ALA A 143 5.84 6.75 -13.89
N HIS A 144 4.55 6.84 -13.58
CA HIS A 144 4.03 7.18 -12.26
C HIS A 144 4.45 6.13 -11.21
N GLU A 145 4.31 4.84 -11.52
CA GLU A 145 4.76 3.76 -10.65
C GLU A 145 6.28 3.77 -10.45
N MET A 146 7.05 4.06 -11.50
CA MET A 146 8.50 4.21 -11.42
C MET A 146 8.92 5.41 -10.55
N ALA A 147 8.14 6.50 -10.53
CA ALA A 147 8.37 7.63 -9.64
C ALA A 147 8.21 7.24 -8.15
N HIS A 148 7.23 6.41 -7.81
CA HIS A 148 7.07 5.86 -6.47
C HIS A 148 8.22 4.93 -6.06
N ILE A 149 8.74 4.11 -6.98
CA ILE A 149 9.93 3.29 -6.74
C ILE A 149 11.15 4.18 -6.47
N LYS A 150 11.36 5.21 -7.27
CA LYS A 150 12.49 6.15 -7.15
C LYS A 150 12.46 6.91 -5.82
N SER A 151 11.30 7.38 -5.40
CA SER A 151 11.07 8.08 -4.14
C SER A 151 11.00 7.15 -2.92
N ARG A 152 11.08 5.82 -3.11
CA ARG A 152 10.91 4.80 -2.06
C ARG A 152 9.58 4.91 -1.30
N ASP A 153 8.55 5.44 -1.93
CA ASP A 153 7.19 5.44 -1.38
C ASP A 153 6.69 4.01 -1.18
N THR A 154 7.04 3.11 -2.10
CA THR A 154 6.69 1.69 -2.09
C THR A 154 7.09 0.98 -0.79
N LEU A 155 8.30 1.25 -0.26
CA LEU A 155 8.73 0.70 1.03
C LEU A 155 7.79 1.10 2.15
N TYR A 156 7.48 2.39 2.24
CA TYR A 156 6.63 2.91 3.31
C TYR A 156 5.21 2.36 3.21
N TYR A 157 4.65 2.31 2.02
CA TYR A 157 3.31 1.79 1.76
C TYR A 157 3.20 0.30 2.10
N ILE A 158 4.17 -0.53 1.70
CA ILE A 158 4.18 -1.95 2.00
C ILE A 158 4.31 -2.20 3.51
N CYS A 159 5.25 -1.53 4.17
CA CYS A 159 5.40 -1.66 5.61
C CYS A 159 4.11 -1.27 6.34
N ALA A 160 3.49 -0.15 5.95
CA ALA A 160 2.22 0.28 6.51
C ALA A 160 1.10 -0.74 6.24
N ALA A 161 0.98 -1.24 5.01
CA ALA A 161 -0.04 -2.22 4.63
C ALA A 161 0.07 -3.52 5.42
N VAL A 162 1.26 -4.10 5.49
CA VAL A 162 1.47 -5.39 6.18
C VAL A 162 1.31 -5.24 7.69
N LEU A 163 1.92 -4.22 8.30
CA LEU A 163 1.85 -4.03 9.75
C LEU A 163 0.43 -3.69 10.21
N VAL A 164 -0.23 -2.76 9.53
CA VAL A 164 -1.61 -2.39 9.84
C VAL A 164 -2.58 -3.52 9.51
N GLY A 165 -2.38 -4.18 8.38
CA GLY A 165 -3.18 -5.34 7.97
C GLY A 165 -3.07 -6.49 8.99
N SER A 166 -1.87 -6.75 9.50
CA SER A 166 -1.65 -7.76 10.55
C SER A 166 -2.36 -7.40 11.85
N ILE A 167 -2.31 -6.14 12.27
CA ILE A 167 -3.04 -5.66 13.47
C ILE A 167 -4.56 -5.84 13.29
N ALA A 168 -5.08 -5.47 12.12
CA ALA A 168 -6.50 -5.61 11.81
C ALA A 168 -6.96 -7.09 11.79
N LEU A 169 -6.15 -7.98 11.20
CA LEU A 169 -6.41 -9.43 11.19
C LEU A 169 -6.39 -10.02 12.60
N LEU A 170 -5.41 -9.65 13.43
CA LEU A 170 -5.34 -10.10 14.81
C LEU A 170 -6.53 -9.58 15.61
N ALA A 171 -6.92 -8.32 15.44
CA ALA A 171 -8.11 -7.76 16.08
C ALA A 171 -9.38 -8.55 15.70
N ASP A 172 -9.59 -8.81 14.42
CA ASP A 172 -10.75 -9.57 13.93
C ASP A 172 -10.76 -11.01 14.46
N MET A 173 -9.61 -11.68 14.46
CA MET A 173 -9.47 -13.04 14.98
C MET A 173 -9.79 -13.12 16.48
N PHE A 174 -9.30 -12.17 17.29
CA PHE A 174 -9.59 -12.13 18.71
C PHE A 174 -11.06 -11.79 19.00
N LEU A 175 -11.63 -10.81 18.27
CA LEU A 175 -13.04 -10.46 18.43
C LEU A 175 -13.95 -11.64 18.06
N ARG A 176 -13.69 -12.32 16.95
CA ARG A 176 -14.48 -13.52 16.54
C ARG A 176 -14.28 -14.66 17.55
N GLY A 177 -13.05 -14.91 18.01
CA GLY A 177 -12.74 -15.92 19.00
C GLY A 177 -13.51 -15.71 20.31
N THR A 178 -13.65 -14.47 20.77
CA THR A 178 -14.45 -14.14 21.97
C THR A 178 -15.95 -14.30 21.75
N PHE A 179 -16.48 -13.90 20.57
CA PHE A 179 -17.91 -14.01 20.28
C PHE A 179 -18.37 -15.45 19.98
N PHE A 180 -17.55 -16.26 19.28
CA PHE A 180 -17.92 -17.61 18.87
C PHE A 180 -17.39 -18.71 19.81
N GLY A 181 -16.28 -18.46 20.53
CA GLY A 181 -15.68 -19.40 21.49
C GLY A 181 -16.40 -19.44 22.83
N GLY A 182 -17.03 -18.34 23.25
CA GLY A 182 -17.75 -18.26 24.53
C GLY A 182 -19.01 -19.14 24.62
N ARG A 183 -19.57 -19.54 23.49
CA ARG A 183 -20.78 -20.40 23.46
C ARG A 183 -20.50 -21.91 23.62
N ARG A 184 -19.26 -22.36 23.44
CA ARG A 184 -18.90 -23.80 23.54
C ARG A 184 -18.19 -24.22 24.83
N ARG A 185 -17.90 -23.31 25.76
CA ARG A 185 -17.21 -23.59 27.02
C ARG A 185 -18.00 -23.19 28.28
N ALA A 186 -19.27 -23.50 28.31
CA ALA A 186 -20.09 -23.44 29.52
C ALA A 186 -19.89 -24.70 30.43
N GLY A 187 -18.77 -25.40 30.28
CA GLY A 187 -18.39 -26.57 31.09
C GLY A 187 -17.00 -26.42 31.63
N GLY A 188 -16.88 -25.99 32.90
CA GLY A 188 -15.82 -26.24 33.86
C GLY A 188 -14.36 -26.15 33.41
N GLY A 189 -13.75 -24.95 33.49
CA GLY A 189 -12.31 -24.78 33.35
C GLY A 189 -11.89 -23.34 33.62
N SER A 190 -11.04 -23.14 34.62
CA SER A 190 -10.52 -21.90 35.22
C SER A 190 -10.44 -20.66 34.34
N GLY A 191 -11.13 -19.60 34.78
CA GLY A 191 -11.38 -18.32 34.07
C GLY A 191 -10.17 -17.45 33.71
N ARG A 192 -8.93 -17.86 33.88
CA ARG A 192 -7.73 -17.06 33.56
C ARG A 192 -7.39 -17.00 32.06
N GLY A 193 -7.57 -18.08 31.31
CA GLY A 193 -7.33 -18.09 29.86
C GLY A 193 -8.35 -17.29 29.07
N SER A 194 -9.60 -17.22 29.54
CA SER A 194 -10.67 -16.41 28.93
C SER A 194 -10.42 -14.90 29.08
N ALA A 195 -9.94 -14.45 30.25
CA ALA A 195 -9.65 -13.05 30.52
C ALA A 195 -8.47 -12.53 29.68
N ALA A 196 -7.41 -13.35 29.46
CA ALA A 196 -6.30 -13.00 28.57
C ALA A 196 -6.75 -12.78 27.12
N PHE A 197 -7.57 -13.69 26.62
CA PHE A 197 -8.12 -13.56 25.29
C PHE A 197 -8.98 -12.30 25.13
N VAL A 198 -9.80 -11.97 26.12
CA VAL A 198 -10.62 -10.74 26.10
C VAL A 198 -9.74 -9.50 26.14
N LEU A 199 -8.71 -9.47 26.99
CA LEU A 199 -7.78 -8.34 27.08
C LEU A 199 -6.98 -8.15 25.78
N LEU A 200 -6.49 -9.22 25.18
CA LEU A 200 -5.82 -9.16 23.87
C LEU A 200 -6.77 -8.66 22.78
N GLY A 201 -8.01 -9.15 22.78
CA GLY A 201 -9.03 -8.70 21.84
C GLY A 201 -9.35 -7.22 21.99
N LEU A 202 -9.55 -6.74 23.23
CA LEU A 202 -9.79 -5.33 23.52
C LEU A 202 -8.62 -4.46 23.10
N LEU A 203 -7.42 -4.95 23.32
CA LEU A 203 -6.20 -4.27 22.95
C LEU A 203 -6.05 -4.10 21.44
N PHE A 204 -6.20 -5.16 20.66
CA PHE A 204 -6.16 -5.08 19.21
C PHE A 204 -7.35 -4.26 18.66
N ALA A 205 -8.51 -4.29 19.32
CA ALA A 205 -9.66 -3.44 18.96
C ALA A 205 -9.34 -1.94 19.15
N LEU A 206 -8.60 -1.58 20.21
CA LEU A 206 -8.11 -0.21 20.45
C LEU A 206 -7.00 0.18 19.47
N LEU A 207 -6.16 -0.78 19.05
CA LEU A 207 -5.06 -0.54 18.13
C LEU A 207 -5.51 -0.43 16.67
N ALA A 208 -6.54 -1.16 16.27
CA ALA A 208 -7.00 -1.17 14.89
C ALA A 208 -7.36 0.23 14.34
N PRO A 209 -8.11 1.11 15.06
CA PRO A 209 -8.36 2.47 14.60
C PRO A 209 -7.10 3.34 14.57
N LEU A 210 -6.15 3.16 15.51
CA LEU A 210 -4.88 3.87 15.49
C LEU A 210 -4.02 3.44 14.29
N ALA A 211 -3.94 2.14 14.03
CA ALA A 211 -3.27 1.58 12.87
C ALA A 211 -3.91 2.07 11.56
N ALA A 212 -5.24 2.09 11.47
CA ALA A 212 -5.95 2.66 10.33
C ALA A 212 -5.64 4.15 10.14
N LYS A 213 -5.51 4.91 11.22
CA LYS A 213 -5.11 6.33 11.18
C LYS A 213 -3.67 6.50 10.69
N ILE A 214 -2.74 5.66 11.14
CA ILE A 214 -1.35 5.64 10.67
C ILE A 214 -1.32 5.34 9.17
N LEU A 215 -2.09 4.35 8.72
CA LEU A 215 -2.22 4.03 7.30
C LEU A 215 -2.78 5.21 6.50
N GLN A 216 -3.82 5.86 6.99
CA GLN A 216 -4.41 7.04 6.37
C GLN A 216 -3.41 8.20 6.26
N MET A 217 -2.61 8.46 7.31
CA MET A 217 -1.56 9.47 7.29
C MET A 217 -0.37 9.09 6.39
N SER A 218 -0.21 7.80 6.05
CA SER A 218 0.85 7.33 5.16
C SER A 218 0.71 7.91 3.75
N ILE A 219 -0.53 8.20 3.35
CA ILE A 219 -0.84 8.68 2.02
C ILE A 219 -0.82 10.21 2.03
N SER A 220 0.10 10.78 1.27
CA SER A 220 0.23 12.23 1.13
C SER A 220 -0.17 12.64 -0.28
N ARG A 221 -1.17 13.51 -0.38
CA ARG A 221 -1.58 14.10 -1.68
C ARG A 221 -0.41 14.75 -2.42
N GLN A 222 0.54 15.33 -1.68
CA GLN A 222 1.73 15.94 -2.29
C GLN A 222 2.65 14.91 -2.94
N ARG A 223 2.71 13.66 -2.44
CA ARG A 223 3.49 12.59 -3.07
C ARG A 223 2.89 12.15 -4.39
N GLU A 224 1.56 12.05 -4.46
CA GLU A 224 0.87 11.75 -5.71
C GLU A 224 1.14 12.82 -6.76
N TYR A 225 1.03 14.11 -6.39
CA TYR A 225 1.35 15.20 -7.31
C TYR A 225 2.83 15.23 -7.69
N HIS A 226 3.73 14.81 -6.80
CA HIS A 226 5.14 14.68 -7.12
C HIS A 226 5.38 13.53 -8.09
N ALA A 227 4.75 12.38 -7.87
CA ALA A 227 4.83 11.25 -8.79
C ALA A 227 4.25 11.56 -10.16
N ASP A 228 3.14 12.31 -10.23
CA ASP A 228 2.56 12.81 -11.49
C ASP A 228 3.53 13.74 -12.25
N ALA A 229 4.18 14.66 -11.54
CA ALA A 229 5.15 15.56 -12.14
C ALA A 229 6.41 14.84 -12.65
N GLU A 230 6.88 13.85 -11.90
CA GLU A 230 8.00 13.00 -12.28
C GLU A 230 7.65 12.12 -13.50
N ALA A 231 6.45 11.54 -13.51
CA ALA A 231 5.96 10.77 -14.66
C ALA A 231 5.92 11.62 -15.91
N ALA A 232 5.42 12.86 -15.79
CA ALA A 232 5.45 13.84 -16.88
C ALA A 232 6.89 14.16 -17.35
N GLY A 233 7.85 14.22 -16.41
CA GLY A 233 9.26 14.40 -16.71
C GLY A 233 9.89 13.19 -17.43
N PHE A 234 9.58 11.96 -17.02
CA PHE A 234 10.12 10.75 -17.64
C PHE A 234 9.57 10.54 -19.05
N THR A 235 8.26 10.76 -19.23
CA THR A 235 7.60 10.57 -20.53
C THR A 235 7.73 11.77 -21.47
N ARG A 236 8.01 12.96 -20.94
CA ARG A 236 7.85 14.27 -21.61
C ARG A 236 6.46 14.47 -22.22
N ASN A 237 5.49 13.67 -21.77
CA ASN A 237 4.10 13.68 -22.22
C ASN A 237 3.12 13.63 -21.02
N PRO A 238 2.83 14.76 -20.37
CA PRO A 238 1.87 14.80 -19.28
C PRO A 238 0.44 14.42 -19.69
N LEU A 239 0.08 14.61 -20.99
CA LEU A 239 -1.25 14.28 -21.48
C LEU A 239 -1.51 12.78 -21.53
N GLY A 240 -0.48 11.95 -21.73
CA GLY A 240 -0.62 10.49 -21.68
C GLY A 240 -1.14 10.02 -20.32
N LEU A 241 -0.52 10.48 -19.22
CA LEU A 241 -1.01 10.16 -17.86
C LEU A 241 -2.39 10.79 -17.58
N ALA A 242 -2.64 12.02 -18.05
CA ALA A 242 -3.94 12.66 -17.86
C ALA A 242 -5.07 11.85 -18.52
N SER A 243 -4.88 11.42 -19.77
CA SER A 243 -5.82 10.58 -20.52
C SER A 243 -6.01 9.20 -19.86
N ALA A 244 -4.91 8.57 -19.40
CA ALA A 244 -4.98 7.31 -18.66
C ALA A 244 -5.85 7.44 -17.40
N LEU A 245 -5.64 8.49 -16.60
CA LEU A 245 -6.43 8.74 -15.39
C LEU A 245 -7.91 8.98 -15.69
N GLU A 246 -8.25 9.62 -16.80
CA GLU A 246 -9.65 9.79 -17.26
C GLU A 246 -10.30 8.45 -17.56
N LYS A 247 -9.63 7.59 -18.34
CA LYS A 247 -10.13 6.25 -18.67
C LYS A 247 -10.28 5.36 -17.44
N ILE A 248 -9.27 5.35 -16.55
CA ILE A 248 -9.31 4.60 -15.30
C ILE A 248 -10.47 5.06 -14.42
N ALA A 249 -10.72 6.38 -14.40
CA ALA A 249 -11.82 6.96 -13.64
C ALA A 249 -13.20 6.54 -14.18
N LEU A 250 -13.36 6.40 -15.48
CA LEU A 250 -14.62 5.99 -16.13
C LEU A 250 -14.91 4.49 -15.95
N VAL A 251 -13.92 3.64 -16.17
CA VAL A 251 -14.07 2.17 -16.08
C VAL A 251 -14.18 1.70 -14.64
N GLY A 252 -13.49 2.39 -13.72
CA GLY A 252 -13.36 1.96 -12.34
C GLY A 252 -12.34 0.83 -12.16
N SER A 253 -11.96 0.63 -10.93
CA SER A 253 -10.86 -0.27 -10.57
C SER A 253 -11.36 -1.60 -9.98
N GLY A 254 -12.17 -2.36 -10.70
CA GLY A 254 -12.76 -3.62 -10.24
C GLY A 254 -11.72 -4.71 -9.92
N ILE A 255 -10.92 -4.53 -8.86
CA ILE A 255 -9.88 -5.48 -8.47
C ILE A 255 -10.48 -6.56 -7.57
N PRO A 256 -10.25 -7.86 -7.84
CA PRO A 256 -10.56 -8.94 -6.92
C PRO A 256 -9.76 -8.80 -5.62
N GLY A 257 -10.34 -9.17 -4.48
CA GLY A 257 -9.63 -9.13 -3.19
C GLY A 257 -9.59 -7.75 -2.54
N ARG A 258 -10.76 -7.12 -2.32
CA ARG A 258 -10.92 -5.81 -1.63
C ARG A 258 -10.34 -5.82 -0.22
N ASN A 259 -9.04 -5.76 -0.07
CA ASN A 259 -8.41 -5.56 1.23
C ASN A 259 -8.24 -4.07 1.51
N ARG A 260 -8.93 -3.55 2.55
CA ARG A 260 -8.80 -2.14 2.96
C ARG A 260 -7.36 -1.74 3.28
N GLY A 261 -6.51 -2.69 3.66
CA GLY A 261 -5.10 -2.46 3.97
C GLY A 261 -4.22 -2.15 2.75
N THR A 262 -4.60 -2.57 1.53
CA THR A 262 -3.80 -2.40 0.31
C THR A 262 -4.34 -1.37 -0.68
N GLN A 263 -5.52 -0.79 -0.40
CA GLN A 263 -6.19 0.18 -1.29
C GLN A 263 -5.31 1.38 -1.68
N HIS A 264 -4.42 1.78 -0.79
CA HIS A 264 -3.55 2.94 -0.98
C HIS A 264 -2.35 2.69 -1.87
N LEU A 265 -2.11 1.43 -2.27
CA LEU A 265 -1.03 1.06 -3.19
C LEU A 265 -1.40 1.36 -4.65
N PHE A 266 -2.68 1.39 -4.98
CA PHE A 266 -3.16 1.49 -6.34
C PHE A 266 -3.18 2.94 -6.86
N ILE A 267 -2.98 3.13 -8.15
CA ILE A 267 -2.98 4.45 -8.81
C ILE A 267 -4.32 5.20 -8.65
N VAL A 268 -5.43 4.46 -8.57
CA VAL A 268 -6.76 4.97 -8.24
C VAL A 268 -7.41 4.03 -7.22
N ASN A 269 -8.09 4.61 -6.21
CA ASN A 269 -8.69 3.83 -5.14
C ASN A 269 -9.77 2.85 -5.66
N PRO A 270 -9.60 1.51 -5.48
CA PRO A 270 -10.49 0.50 -6.04
C PRO A 270 -11.88 0.43 -5.37
N VAL A 271 -12.12 1.15 -4.29
CA VAL A 271 -13.37 1.02 -3.46
C VAL A 271 -14.40 2.10 -3.77
N ARG A 272 -14.05 3.15 -4.50
CA ARG A 272 -14.95 4.28 -4.73
C ARG A 272 -15.60 4.28 -6.10
N ARG A 273 -16.94 4.23 -6.11
CA ARG A 273 -17.76 4.68 -7.22
C ARG A 273 -17.85 6.22 -7.20
N PHE A 274 -18.05 6.83 -8.35
CA PHE A 274 -17.94 8.24 -8.72
C PHE A 274 -18.83 9.26 -7.96
N THR A 275 -19.55 8.87 -6.95
CA THR A 275 -20.55 9.71 -6.29
C THR A 275 -20.11 10.16 -4.91
N GLU A 276 -19.15 11.10 -4.75
CA GLU A 276 -19.20 11.86 -3.50
C GLU A 276 -18.12 12.94 -3.39
N ALA A 277 -18.55 14.18 -3.56
CA ALA A 277 -17.82 15.39 -3.14
C ALA A 277 -17.69 15.52 -1.60
N SER A 278 -18.44 14.73 -0.83
CA SER A 278 -18.59 14.91 0.63
C SER A 278 -17.57 14.19 1.51
N THR A 279 -16.69 13.34 0.96
CA THR A 279 -15.69 12.60 1.76
C THR A 279 -14.23 12.88 1.35
N ALA A 280 -13.96 14.03 0.76
CA ALA A 280 -12.62 14.45 0.33
C ALA A 280 -11.58 14.47 1.47
N LEU A 281 -12.00 14.64 2.73
CA LEU A 281 -11.13 14.63 3.91
C LEU A 281 -10.57 13.23 4.26
N PHE A 282 -11.25 12.16 3.83
CA PHE A 282 -10.87 10.77 4.13
C PHE A 282 -10.37 9.99 2.92
N SER A 283 -10.17 10.67 1.78
CA SER A 283 -9.67 10.03 0.57
C SER A 283 -8.15 9.84 0.64
N THR A 284 -7.71 8.63 0.32
CA THR A 284 -6.30 8.21 0.33
C THR A 284 -5.50 8.84 -0.82
N HIS A 285 -6.16 9.18 -1.95
CA HIS A 285 -5.55 9.86 -3.09
C HIS A 285 -6.19 11.24 -3.29
N PRO A 286 -5.46 12.19 -3.94
CA PRO A 286 -6.07 13.43 -4.39
C PRO A 286 -7.23 13.13 -5.36
N PRO A 287 -8.23 14.03 -5.47
CA PRO A 287 -9.25 13.90 -6.49
C PRO A 287 -8.63 13.76 -7.90
N THR A 288 -9.03 12.71 -8.64
CA THR A 288 -8.48 12.41 -9.97
C THR A 288 -8.62 13.62 -10.90
N ALA A 289 -9.73 14.35 -10.81
CA ALA A 289 -9.95 15.58 -11.58
C ALA A 289 -8.86 16.65 -11.35
N LEU A 290 -8.37 16.81 -10.10
CA LEU A 290 -7.29 17.76 -9.80
C LEU A 290 -5.93 17.28 -10.33
N ARG A 291 -5.67 15.96 -10.34
CA ARG A 291 -4.47 15.40 -10.96
C ARG A 291 -4.48 15.67 -12.46
N ILE A 292 -5.59 15.36 -13.14
CA ILE A 292 -5.78 15.61 -14.58
C ILE A 292 -5.58 17.09 -14.91
N GLN A 293 -6.23 17.99 -14.15
CA GLN A 293 -6.10 19.44 -14.37
C GLN A 293 -4.64 19.91 -14.27
N ARG A 294 -3.88 19.42 -13.28
CA ARG A 294 -2.46 19.76 -13.12
C ARG A 294 -1.59 19.24 -14.25
N LEU A 295 -1.82 18.00 -14.69
CA LEU A 295 -1.09 17.41 -15.82
C LEU A 295 -1.36 18.18 -17.12
N ARG A 296 -2.61 18.55 -17.39
CA ARG A 296 -2.97 19.39 -18.55
C ARG A 296 -2.33 20.79 -18.49
N ALA A 297 -2.27 21.38 -17.27
CA ALA A 297 -1.59 22.66 -17.08
C ALA A 297 -0.07 22.59 -17.32
N MET A 298 0.56 21.44 -17.07
CA MET A 298 1.98 21.21 -17.41
C MET A 298 2.18 21.17 -18.92
N ALA A 299 1.29 20.54 -19.69
CA ALA A 299 1.35 20.50 -21.14
C ALA A 299 1.18 21.90 -21.77
N GLY A 300 0.29 22.74 -21.23
CA GLY A 300 0.02 24.09 -21.76
C GLY A 300 1.13 25.11 -21.48
N LYS A 301 2.03 24.84 -20.54
CA LYS A 301 3.15 25.76 -20.22
C LYS A 301 4.38 25.59 -21.11
N GLY A 302 4.32 24.71 -22.13
CA GLY A 302 5.31 24.62 -23.21
C GLY A 302 6.77 24.45 -22.76
N GLY A 303 7.03 23.65 -21.76
CA GLY A 303 8.34 23.72 -21.14
C GLY A 303 8.94 22.39 -20.69
N PHE A 304 9.12 21.45 -21.61
CA PHE A 304 10.20 20.47 -21.51
C PHE A 304 11.23 20.75 -22.62
N GLY A 305 11.79 21.98 -22.59
CA GLY A 305 12.96 22.36 -23.36
C GLY A 305 14.22 22.05 -22.59
#